data_8615429aa800d477d8055b7090c0e1f5
#
_entry.id   8615429aa800d477d8055b7090c0e1f5
#
_cell.length_a   1.000
_cell.length_b   1.000
_cell.length_c   1.000
_cell.angle_alpha   90.00
_cell.angle_beta   90.00
_cell.angle_gamma   90.00
#
_symmetry.space_group_name_H-M   'P 1'
#
loop_
_entity.id
_entity.type
_entity.pdbx_description
1 polymer ?
#
loop_
_entity_poly.entity_id
_entity_poly.type
_entity_poly.pdbx_seq_one_letter_code
_entity_poly.pdbx_strand_id
1 'polypeptide(L)'
;MQHFVAVAASLVVPTITGKEATQLILRWFHIIAGITWVGLLYFFNLINVPFMKQVDAGSKPKIFQYLTLPALNWFRWSALATVFFGMWYWGQFLVAPDAQRQGVGQGSTFGLFLLLWIGVWAVLFVIIKKVTPSGYVLGAITAILVYAAGWIFVNYTPVGGDDNHVLAIGVGGGMGIVMLFNVWGIIWPNNKKIIRGTLAGTPPANAAIMARQAFLASRTNFFLSVPLLFYMAASSHFSSTVIFGK
;
A
#
# COMPACT_ATOMS: atom_id res chain seq x y z
N MET A 1 39.80 9.19 -37.65
CA MET A 1 38.59 8.47 -38.06
C MET A 1 38.49 7.08 -37.40
N GLN A 2 39.56 6.29 -37.39
CA GLN A 2 39.58 4.94 -36.76
C GLN A 2 39.32 4.94 -35.24
N HIS A 3 39.74 5.95 -34.49
CA HIS A 3 39.48 6.04 -33.06
C HIS A 3 38.00 6.34 -32.71
N PHE A 4 37.27 7.04 -33.57
CA PHE A 4 35.83 7.32 -33.38
C PHE A 4 34.96 6.06 -33.63
N VAL A 5 35.39 5.21 -34.59
CA VAL A 5 34.68 3.95 -34.89
C VAL A 5 34.90 2.93 -33.78
N ALA A 6 36.07 2.91 -33.12
CA ALA A 6 36.35 2.02 -32.00
C ALA A 6 35.57 2.38 -30.73
N VAL A 7 35.32 3.68 -30.46
CA VAL A 7 34.51 4.15 -29.34
C VAL A 7 33.02 3.86 -29.59
N ALA A 8 32.55 3.97 -30.82
CA ALA A 8 31.16 3.62 -31.17
C ALA A 8 30.88 2.12 -31.07
N ALA A 9 31.87 1.27 -31.34
CA ALA A 9 31.78 -0.19 -31.22
C ALA A 9 31.79 -0.69 -29.75
N SER A 10 32.19 0.15 -28.80
CA SER A 10 32.18 -0.19 -27.35
C SER A 10 30.90 0.25 -26.60
N LEU A 11 29.94 0.84 -27.28
CA LEU A 11 28.58 0.96 -26.76
C LEU A 11 27.94 -0.43 -26.81
N VAL A 12 28.31 -1.28 -25.85
CA VAL A 12 27.59 -2.51 -25.55
C VAL A 12 26.19 -2.09 -25.11
N VAL A 13 25.24 -2.15 -26.04
CA VAL A 13 23.81 -2.06 -25.67
C VAL A 13 23.56 -3.28 -24.78
N PRO A 14 23.31 -3.12 -23.48
CA PRO A 14 23.08 -4.27 -22.61
C PRO A 14 21.90 -5.05 -23.18
N THR A 15 22.11 -6.30 -23.53
CA THR A 15 21.04 -7.20 -23.94
C THR A 15 20.25 -7.56 -22.70
N ILE A 16 19.15 -6.81 -22.46
CA ILE A 16 18.23 -7.10 -21.36
C ILE A 16 17.44 -8.36 -21.72
N THR A 17 17.55 -9.39 -20.90
CA THR A 17 16.75 -10.60 -21.05
C THR A 17 15.26 -10.30 -20.80
N GLY A 18 14.35 -11.12 -21.35
CA GLY A 18 12.90 -10.95 -21.10
C GLY A 18 12.55 -10.99 -19.60
N LYS A 19 13.30 -11.75 -18.79
CA LYS A 19 13.13 -11.78 -17.34
C LYS A 19 13.50 -10.45 -16.69
N GLU A 20 14.65 -9.89 -17.02
CA GLU A 20 15.12 -8.59 -16.49
C GLU A 20 14.22 -7.44 -16.93
N ALA A 21 13.76 -7.45 -18.19
CA ALA A 21 12.80 -6.48 -18.68
C ALA A 21 11.47 -6.53 -17.88
N THR A 22 10.96 -7.73 -17.62
CA THR A 22 9.74 -7.90 -16.79
C THR A 22 9.96 -7.39 -15.38
N GLN A 23 11.08 -7.73 -14.73
CA GLN A 23 11.41 -7.22 -13.40
C GLN A 23 11.43 -5.69 -13.37
N LEU A 24 12.10 -5.06 -14.33
CA LEU A 24 12.22 -3.61 -14.44
C LEU A 24 10.85 -2.96 -14.61
N ILE A 25 10.02 -3.47 -15.52
CA ILE A 25 8.68 -2.94 -15.81
C ILE A 25 7.78 -3.04 -14.58
N LEU A 26 7.73 -4.19 -13.91
CA LEU A 26 6.90 -4.36 -12.72
C LEU A 26 7.30 -3.42 -11.58
N ARG A 27 8.61 -3.26 -11.32
CA ARG A 27 9.12 -2.33 -10.31
C ARG A 27 8.81 -0.88 -10.69
N TRP A 28 8.97 -0.53 -11.95
CA TRP A 28 8.71 0.83 -12.43
C TRP A 28 7.24 1.21 -12.27
N PHE A 29 6.32 0.37 -12.74
CA PHE A 29 4.89 0.61 -12.54
C PHE A 29 4.48 0.61 -11.07
N HIS A 30 5.07 -0.27 -10.24
CA HIS A 30 4.85 -0.26 -8.79
C HIS A 30 5.26 1.09 -8.17
N ILE A 31 6.42 1.62 -8.53
CA ILE A 31 6.93 2.89 -8.00
C ILE A 31 6.07 4.06 -8.45
N ILE A 32 5.74 4.17 -9.75
CA ILE A 32 4.90 5.27 -10.27
C ILE A 32 3.51 5.26 -9.63
N ALA A 33 2.88 4.11 -9.58
CA ALA A 33 1.58 3.96 -8.92
C ALA A 33 1.68 4.26 -7.42
N GLY A 34 2.75 3.83 -6.75
CA GLY A 34 3.04 4.08 -5.34
C GLY A 34 3.22 5.56 -5.02
N ILE A 35 3.96 6.29 -5.85
CA ILE A 35 4.13 7.75 -5.72
C ILE A 35 2.76 8.44 -5.80
N THR A 36 1.93 8.06 -6.77
CA THR A 36 0.59 8.62 -6.93
C THR A 36 -0.30 8.29 -5.71
N TRP A 37 -0.29 7.05 -5.27
CA TRP A 37 -1.09 6.61 -4.13
C TRP A 37 -0.69 7.28 -2.82
N VAL A 38 0.59 7.21 -2.47
CA VAL A 38 1.12 7.79 -1.22
C VAL A 38 1.04 9.31 -1.25
N GLY A 39 1.34 9.95 -2.39
CA GLY A 39 1.20 11.40 -2.55
C GLY A 39 -0.23 11.88 -2.32
N LEU A 40 -1.22 11.20 -2.89
CA LEU A 40 -2.64 11.51 -2.65
C LEU A 40 -3.06 11.19 -1.21
N LEU A 41 -2.52 10.14 -0.58
CA LEU A 41 -2.77 9.84 0.84
C LEU A 41 -2.31 11.00 1.73
N TYR A 42 -1.13 11.54 1.47
CA TYR A 42 -0.57 12.66 2.21
C TYR A 42 -1.33 13.95 1.93
N PHE A 43 -1.68 14.21 0.66
CA PHE A 43 -2.55 15.32 0.30
C PHE A 43 -3.88 15.29 1.07
N PHE A 44 -4.58 14.17 1.09
CA PHE A 44 -5.85 14.05 1.81
C PHE A 44 -5.70 14.26 3.32
N ASN A 45 -4.65 13.73 3.94
CA ASN A 45 -4.47 13.78 5.39
C ASN A 45 -3.88 15.10 5.90
N LEU A 46 -2.94 15.70 5.17
CA LEU A 46 -2.18 16.85 5.62
C LEU A 46 -2.73 18.18 5.09
N ILE A 47 -3.34 18.17 3.90
CA ILE A 47 -3.78 19.39 3.22
C ILE A 47 -5.30 19.45 3.12
N ASN A 48 -5.91 18.44 2.51
CA ASN A 48 -7.35 18.49 2.22
C ASN A 48 -8.23 18.52 3.49
N VAL A 49 -7.87 17.78 4.53
CA VAL A 49 -8.66 17.77 5.79
C VAL A 49 -8.68 19.14 6.46
N PRO A 50 -7.55 19.84 6.72
CA PRO A 50 -7.59 21.19 7.29
C PRO A 50 -8.20 22.22 6.34
N PHE A 51 -7.94 22.13 5.03
CA PHE A 51 -8.53 23.00 4.02
C PHE A 51 -10.06 22.96 4.04
N MET A 52 -10.65 21.76 4.00
CA MET A 52 -12.12 21.58 3.99
C MET A 52 -12.83 22.07 5.24
N LYS A 53 -12.11 22.28 6.36
CA LYS A 53 -12.66 22.91 7.56
C LYS A 53 -12.82 24.42 7.42
N GLN A 54 -11.99 25.04 6.58
CA GLN A 54 -11.95 26.49 6.36
C GLN A 54 -12.82 26.94 5.19
N VAL A 55 -13.17 26.04 4.30
CA VAL A 55 -14.00 26.30 3.11
C VAL A 55 -15.45 26.57 3.51
N ASP A 56 -16.03 27.63 2.96
CA ASP A 56 -17.45 27.97 3.13
C ASP A 56 -18.35 26.87 2.54
N ALA A 57 -19.59 26.79 3.06
CA ALA A 57 -20.53 25.74 2.67
C ALA A 57 -20.93 25.80 1.17
N GLY A 58 -20.98 26.99 0.57
CA GLY A 58 -21.38 27.17 -0.83
C GLY A 58 -20.31 26.68 -1.81
N SER A 59 -19.03 26.74 -1.44
CA SER A 59 -17.91 26.31 -2.29
C SER A 59 -17.67 24.79 -2.22
N LYS A 60 -18.08 24.10 -1.15
CA LYS A 60 -17.85 22.67 -0.96
C LYS A 60 -18.33 21.77 -2.11
N PRO A 61 -19.52 21.96 -2.70
CA PRO A 61 -19.99 21.14 -3.81
C PRO A 61 -19.07 21.18 -5.03
N LYS A 62 -18.56 22.38 -5.38
CA LYS A 62 -17.62 22.52 -6.50
C LYS A 62 -16.30 21.81 -6.23
N ILE A 63 -15.77 21.92 -5.01
CA ILE A 63 -14.54 21.23 -4.59
C ILE A 63 -14.74 19.71 -4.60
N PHE A 64 -15.87 19.22 -4.13
CA PHE A 64 -16.20 17.80 -4.17
C PHE A 64 -16.24 17.28 -5.61
N GLN A 65 -16.87 18.02 -6.51
CA GLN A 65 -17.05 17.61 -7.90
C GLN A 65 -15.75 17.65 -8.69
N TYR A 66 -14.98 18.74 -8.59
CA TYR A 66 -13.86 19.00 -9.49
C TYR A 66 -12.48 18.65 -8.93
N LEU A 67 -12.37 18.48 -7.61
CA LEU A 67 -11.11 18.12 -6.96
C LEU A 67 -11.19 16.78 -6.21
N THR A 68 -12.09 16.68 -5.21
CA THR A 68 -12.08 15.55 -4.27
C THR A 68 -12.45 14.24 -4.94
N LEU A 69 -13.50 14.20 -5.73
CA LEU A 69 -13.97 12.96 -6.36
C LEU A 69 -12.99 12.44 -7.43
N PRO A 70 -12.44 13.27 -8.34
CA PRO A 70 -11.37 12.85 -9.23
C PRO A 70 -10.12 12.37 -8.51
N ALA A 71 -9.65 13.10 -7.49
CA ALA A 71 -8.49 12.70 -6.71
C ALA A 71 -8.70 11.36 -5.99
N LEU A 72 -9.89 11.12 -5.39
CA LEU A 72 -10.24 9.83 -4.80
C LEU A 72 -10.30 8.70 -5.84
N ASN A 73 -10.69 8.99 -7.07
CA ASN A 73 -10.67 7.99 -8.14
C ASN A 73 -9.25 7.57 -8.51
N TRP A 74 -8.33 8.52 -8.67
CA TRP A 74 -6.92 8.23 -8.86
C TRP A 74 -6.33 7.49 -7.65
N PHE A 75 -6.66 7.91 -6.43
CA PHE A 75 -6.22 7.30 -5.19
C PHE A 75 -6.53 5.80 -5.11
N ARG A 76 -7.76 5.40 -5.45
CA ARG A 76 -8.15 3.97 -5.38
C ARG A 76 -7.47 3.12 -6.47
N TRP A 77 -7.37 3.66 -7.71
CA TRP A 77 -6.78 2.90 -8.81
C TRP A 77 -5.26 2.81 -8.69
N SER A 78 -4.60 3.87 -8.24
CA SER A 78 -3.17 3.82 -7.97
C SER A 78 -2.84 2.88 -6.80
N ALA A 79 -3.69 2.81 -5.76
CA ALA A 79 -3.56 1.83 -4.71
C ALA A 79 -3.63 0.38 -5.25
N LEU A 80 -4.62 0.10 -6.10
CA LEU A 80 -4.76 -1.22 -6.72
C LEU A 80 -3.55 -1.55 -7.61
N ALA A 81 -3.13 -0.63 -8.46
CA ALA A 81 -1.99 -0.82 -9.35
C ALA A 81 -0.69 -1.04 -8.55
N THR A 82 -0.46 -0.25 -7.50
CA THR A 82 0.72 -0.43 -6.63
C THR A 82 0.77 -1.83 -6.04
N VAL A 83 -0.31 -2.28 -5.43
CA VAL A 83 -0.34 -3.61 -4.80
C VAL A 83 -0.25 -4.71 -5.85
N PHE A 84 -0.94 -4.58 -6.98
CA PHE A 84 -0.91 -5.57 -8.06
C PHE A 84 0.50 -5.79 -8.61
N PHE A 85 1.18 -4.72 -9.03
CA PHE A 85 2.53 -4.82 -9.57
C PHE A 85 3.56 -5.26 -8.51
N GLY A 86 3.39 -4.78 -7.27
CA GLY A 86 4.25 -5.16 -6.15
C GLY A 86 4.12 -6.64 -5.77
N MET A 87 2.90 -7.15 -5.69
CA MET A 87 2.63 -8.57 -5.38
C MET A 87 3.13 -9.48 -6.50
N TRP A 88 2.93 -9.09 -7.75
CA TRP A 88 3.46 -9.85 -8.89
C TRP A 88 4.99 -9.91 -8.84
N TYR A 89 5.66 -8.76 -8.66
CA TYR A 89 7.11 -8.72 -8.52
C TYR A 89 7.61 -9.58 -7.35
N TRP A 90 7.06 -9.37 -6.17
CA TRP A 90 7.45 -10.08 -4.95
C TRP A 90 7.25 -11.60 -5.10
N GLY A 91 6.11 -12.03 -5.59
CA GLY A 91 5.80 -13.44 -5.77
C GLY A 91 6.69 -14.14 -6.78
N GLN A 92 6.82 -13.56 -7.97
CA GLN A 92 7.50 -14.20 -9.10
C GLN A 92 9.02 -14.14 -8.98
N PHE A 93 9.56 -13.05 -8.44
CA PHE A 93 10.99 -12.79 -8.50
C PHE A 93 11.72 -12.90 -7.15
N LEU A 94 10.99 -12.93 -6.04
CA LEU A 94 11.57 -13.09 -4.72
C LEU A 94 11.10 -14.37 -4.03
N VAL A 95 9.78 -14.55 -3.86
CA VAL A 95 9.23 -15.72 -3.14
C VAL A 95 9.46 -17.01 -3.91
N ALA A 96 9.16 -17.06 -5.22
CA ALA A 96 9.26 -18.28 -5.99
C ALA A 96 10.69 -18.83 -6.11
N PRO A 97 11.73 -18.02 -6.41
CA PRO A 97 13.10 -18.51 -6.42
C PRO A 97 13.60 -18.96 -5.05
N ASP A 98 13.19 -18.26 -3.98
CA ASP A 98 13.61 -18.61 -2.64
C ASP A 98 12.92 -19.89 -2.15
N ALA A 99 11.62 -20.04 -2.39
CA ALA A 99 10.91 -21.28 -2.12
C ALA A 99 11.53 -22.48 -2.84
N GLN A 100 11.97 -22.30 -4.09
CA GLN A 100 12.67 -23.33 -4.85
C GLN A 100 14.02 -23.70 -4.21
N ARG A 101 14.80 -22.73 -3.75
CA ARG A 101 16.07 -22.97 -3.03
C ARG A 101 15.87 -23.74 -1.73
N GLN A 102 14.77 -23.42 -1.00
CA GLN A 102 14.43 -24.04 0.26
C GLN A 102 13.70 -25.40 0.11
N GLY A 103 13.38 -25.83 -1.13
CA GLY A 103 12.66 -27.06 -1.39
C GLY A 103 11.19 -27.06 -0.89
N VAL A 104 10.59 -25.87 -0.76
CA VAL A 104 9.22 -25.69 -0.25
C VAL A 104 8.30 -25.11 -1.32
N GLY A 105 7.00 -25.32 -1.18
CA GLY A 105 6.01 -24.71 -2.07
C GLY A 105 5.78 -23.25 -1.76
N GLN A 106 5.82 -22.38 -2.76
CA GLN A 106 5.52 -20.94 -2.58
C GLN A 106 4.10 -20.68 -2.05
N GLY A 107 3.17 -21.60 -2.25
CA GLY A 107 1.77 -21.47 -1.81
C GLY A 107 1.61 -21.33 -0.30
N SER A 108 2.45 -21.96 0.51
CA SER A 108 2.44 -21.81 1.97
C SER A 108 2.79 -20.39 2.42
N THR A 109 3.78 -19.78 1.79
CA THR A 109 4.16 -18.38 2.05
C THR A 109 3.04 -17.41 1.67
N PHE A 110 2.43 -17.59 0.49
CA PHE A 110 1.29 -16.76 0.07
C PHE A 110 0.07 -16.99 0.96
N GLY A 111 -0.22 -18.22 1.33
CA GLY A 111 -1.33 -18.56 2.22
C GLY A 111 -1.18 -17.90 3.59
N LEU A 112 -0.02 -18.00 4.21
CA LEU A 112 0.29 -17.35 5.49
C LEU A 112 0.21 -15.81 5.35
N PHE A 113 0.81 -15.26 4.31
CA PHE A 113 0.78 -13.82 4.03
C PHE A 113 -0.67 -13.30 3.93
N LEU A 114 -1.49 -13.90 3.08
CA LEU A 114 -2.87 -13.45 2.88
C LEU A 114 -3.71 -13.65 4.14
N LEU A 115 -3.57 -14.79 4.84
CA LEU A 115 -4.30 -15.06 6.09
C LEU A 115 -4.02 -14.00 7.15
N LEU A 116 -2.76 -13.65 7.37
CA LEU A 116 -2.37 -12.67 8.38
C LEU A 116 -2.88 -11.27 8.02
N TRP A 117 -2.59 -10.78 6.82
CA TRP A 117 -2.85 -9.38 6.49
C TRP A 117 -4.33 -9.10 6.16
N ILE A 118 -5.04 -10.07 5.56
CA ILE A 118 -6.50 -9.98 5.43
C ILE A 118 -7.16 -10.11 6.81
N GLY A 119 -6.64 -10.96 7.69
CA GLY A 119 -7.10 -11.06 9.07
C GLY A 119 -6.96 -9.75 9.84
N VAL A 120 -5.79 -9.12 9.78
CA VAL A 120 -5.57 -7.77 10.36
C VAL A 120 -6.57 -6.76 9.82
N TRP A 121 -6.73 -6.71 8.50
CA TRP A 121 -7.70 -5.81 7.88
C TRP A 121 -9.13 -6.11 8.32
N ALA A 122 -9.56 -7.36 8.37
CA ALA A 122 -10.92 -7.74 8.76
C ALA A 122 -11.25 -7.29 10.20
N VAL A 123 -10.31 -7.46 11.13
CA VAL A 123 -10.46 -6.97 12.50
C VAL A 123 -10.58 -5.45 12.53
N LEU A 124 -9.69 -4.73 11.86
CA LEU A 124 -9.73 -3.27 11.78
C LEU A 124 -11.01 -2.77 11.09
N PHE A 125 -11.47 -3.45 10.04
CA PHE A 125 -12.72 -3.13 9.35
C PHE A 125 -13.92 -3.21 10.30
N VAL A 126 -14.03 -4.29 11.06
CA VAL A 126 -15.12 -4.46 12.04
C VAL A 126 -15.04 -3.38 13.13
N ILE A 127 -13.86 -3.10 13.65
CA ILE A 127 -13.66 -2.07 14.69
C ILE A 127 -14.06 -0.69 14.15
N ILE A 128 -13.61 -0.30 12.97
CA ILE A 128 -13.93 1.00 12.36
C ILE A 128 -15.44 1.11 12.08
N LYS A 129 -16.05 0.05 11.55
CA LYS A 129 -17.46 0.06 11.12
C LYS A 129 -18.43 0.00 12.29
N LYS A 130 -18.15 -0.79 13.33
CA LYS A 130 -19.09 -1.05 14.43
C LYS A 130 -18.80 -0.23 15.68
N VAL A 131 -17.53 -0.04 16.03
CA VAL A 131 -17.14 0.63 17.28
C VAL A 131 -16.83 2.11 17.03
N THR A 132 -16.24 2.44 15.88
CA THR A 132 -15.82 3.81 15.51
C THR A 132 -15.01 4.50 16.63
N PRO A 133 -13.89 3.92 17.08
CA PRO A 133 -13.17 4.32 18.28
C PRO A 133 -12.49 5.69 18.14
N SER A 134 -11.85 6.17 19.22
CA SER A 134 -10.93 7.29 19.11
C SER A 134 -9.73 6.93 18.23
N GLY A 135 -9.12 7.94 17.59
CA GLY A 135 -7.96 7.70 16.73
C GLY A 135 -6.76 7.09 17.45
N TYR A 136 -6.55 7.45 18.74
CA TYR A 136 -5.46 6.90 19.56
C TYR A 136 -5.66 5.42 19.87
N VAL A 137 -6.87 5.03 20.26
CA VAL A 137 -7.21 3.62 20.54
C VAL A 137 -7.06 2.79 19.25
N LEU A 138 -7.56 3.28 18.12
CA LEU A 138 -7.40 2.60 16.84
C LEU A 138 -5.92 2.47 16.44
N GLY A 139 -5.13 3.52 16.66
CA GLY A 139 -3.69 3.51 16.40
C GLY A 139 -2.96 2.45 17.23
N ALA A 140 -3.24 2.35 18.53
CA ALA A 140 -2.65 1.34 19.41
C ALA A 140 -3.04 -0.09 18.97
N ILE A 141 -4.32 -0.32 18.69
CA ILE A 141 -4.79 -1.63 18.20
C ILE A 141 -4.11 -1.97 16.86
N THR A 142 -4.04 -1.02 15.94
CA THR A 142 -3.38 -1.23 14.65
C THR A 142 -1.90 -1.60 14.82
N ALA A 143 -1.18 -0.88 15.68
CA ALA A 143 0.24 -1.15 15.95
C ALA A 143 0.44 -2.58 16.52
N ILE A 144 -0.39 -2.99 17.47
CA ILE A 144 -0.31 -4.34 18.06
C ILE A 144 -0.59 -5.41 17.01
N LEU A 145 -1.66 -5.26 16.22
CA LEU A 145 -2.05 -6.23 15.21
C LEU A 145 -0.99 -6.36 14.10
N VAL A 146 -0.46 -5.23 13.63
CA VAL A 146 0.56 -5.20 12.57
C VAL A 146 1.88 -5.78 13.09
N TYR A 147 2.29 -5.45 14.33
CA TYR A 147 3.47 -6.04 14.94
C TYR A 147 3.32 -7.56 15.08
N ALA A 148 2.20 -8.03 15.62
CA ALA A 148 1.94 -9.45 15.79
C ALA A 148 1.93 -10.20 14.44
N ALA A 149 1.25 -9.66 13.42
CA ALA A 149 1.21 -10.25 12.09
C ALA A 149 2.61 -10.28 11.43
N GLY A 150 3.37 -9.19 11.55
CA GLY A 150 4.74 -9.12 11.05
C GLY A 150 5.66 -10.11 11.76
N TRP A 151 5.56 -10.22 13.09
CA TRP A 151 6.32 -11.18 13.88
C TRP A 151 5.99 -12.62 13.49
N ILE A 152 4.69 -12.96 13.36
CA ILE A 152 4.27 -14.30 12.91
C ILE A 152 4.79 -14.56 11.49
N PHE A 153 4.63 -13.61 10.58
CA PHE A 153 5.10 -13.77 9.20
C PHE A 153 6.62 -14.05 9.16
N VAL A 154 7.42 -13.24 9.83
CA VAL A 154 8.89 -13.38 9.84
C VAL A 154 9.33 -14.71 10.46
N ASN A 155 8.66 -15.20 11.50
CA ASN A 155 9.10 -16.40 12.23
C ASN A 155 8.54 -17.70 11.67
N TYR A 156 7.41 -17.68 10.97
CA TYR A 156 6.73 -18.89 10.51
C TYR A 156 6.65 -19.03 8.98
N THR A 157 7.10 -18.03 8.22
CA THR A 157 7.22 -18.23 6.77
C THR A 157 8.37 -19.19 6.48
N PRO A 158 8.20 -20.17 5.57
CA PRO A 158 9.23 -21.14 5.24
C PRO A 158 10.32 -20.61 4.29
N VAL A 159 10.22 -19.35 3.87
CA VAL A 159 11.16 -18.68 2.96
C VAL A 159 11.76 -17.43 3.60
N GLY A 160 12.83 -16.88 3.02
CA GLY A 160 13.46 -15.65 3.49
C GLY A 160 14.59 -15.87 4.51
N GLY A 161 15.13 -17.08 4.61
CA GLY A 161 16.23 -17.39 5.54
C GLY A 161 17.50 -16.59 5.26
N ASP A 162 17.88 -16.49 3.99
CA ASP A 162 19.13 -15.84 3.55
C ASP A 162 18.86 -14.50 2.83
N ASP A 163 17.61 -14.16 2.58
CA ASP A 163 17.23 -13.01 1.75
C ASP A 163 16.21 -12.12 2.45
N ASN A 164 16.71 -10.99 2.96
CA ASN A 164 15.89 -9.97 3.61
C ASN A 164 14.77 -9.42 2.72
N HIS A 165 14.94 -9.45 1.38
CA HIS A 165 13.93 -8.91 0.45
C HIS A 165 12.58 -9.60 0.60
N VAL A 166 12.55 -10.94 0.77
CA VAL A 166 11.31 -11.69 0.93
C VAL A 166 10.56 -11.25 2.19
N LEU A 167 11.27 -11.19 3.33
CA LEU A 167 10.68 -10.88 4.63
C LEU A 167 10.30 -9.40 4.75
N ALA A 168 11.22 -8.49 4.42
CA ALA A 168 10.99 -7.06 4.56
C ALA A 168 9.85 -6.59 3.63
N ILE A 169 9.88 -7.00 2.37
CA ILE A 169 8.79 -6.68 1.43
C ILE A 169 7.49 -7.38 1.84
N GLY A 170 7.55 -8.59 2.40
CA GLY A 170 6.38 -9.28 2.93
C GLY A 170 5.72 -8.51 4.07
N VAL A 171 6.49 -7.99 5.04
CA VAL A 171 5.94 -7.16 6.12
C VAL A 171 5.42 -5.82 5.58
N GLY A 172 6.22 -5.10 4.79
CA GLY A 172 5.82 -3.83 4.20
C GLY A 172 4.63 -3.98 3.24
N GLY A 173 4.69 -4.97 2.33
CA GLY A 173 3.61 -5.28 1.38
C GLY A 173 2.32 -5.69 2.07
N GLY A 174 2.41 -6.40 3.19
CA GLY A 174 1.26 -6.75 4.00
C GLY A 174 0.53 -5.54 4.58
N MET A 175 1.27 -4.54 5.09
CA MET A 175 0.66 -3.26 5.45
C MET A 175 -0.02 -2.61 4.22
N GLY A 176 0.58 -2.73 3.03
CA GLY A 176 -0.02 -2.29 1.77
C GLY A 176 -1.34 -2.98 1.45
N ILE A 177 -1.48 -4.28 1.74
CA ILE A 177 -2.76 -5.02 1.61
C ILE A 177 -3.83 -4.41 2.54
N VAL A 178 -3.50 -4.21 3.81
CA VAL A 178 -4.42 -3.56 4.77
C VAL A 178 -4.86 -2.19 4.27
N MET A 179 -3.90 -1.40 3.79
CA MET A 179 -4.16 -0.05 3.27
C MET A 179 -5.03 -0.09 2.00
N LEU A 180 -4.78 -1.02 1.06
CA LEU A 180 -5.59 -1.21 -0.14
C LEU A 180 -7.05 -1.51 0.21
N PHE A 181 -7.26 -2.48 1.09
CA PHE A 181 -8.61 -2.86 1.49
C PHE A 181 -9.33 -1.77 2.28
N ASN A 182 -8.63 -0.95 3.07
CA ASN A 182 -9.21 0.27 3.65
C ASN A 182 -9.68 1.24 2.57
N VAL A 183 -8.92 1.40 1.47
CA VAL A 183 -9.33 2.28 0.36
C VAL A 183 -10.60 1.78 -0.30
N TRP A 184 -10.66 0.50 -0.67
CA TRP A 184 -11.79 -0.06 -1.40
C TRP A 184 -12.99 -0.41 -0.52
N GLY A 185 -12.78 -0.82 0.73
CA GLY A 185 -13.83 -1.24 1.66
C GLY A 185 -14.46 -0.12 2.46
N ILE A 186 -13.73 0.97 2.71
CA ILE A 186 -14.20 2.04 3.61
C ILE A 186 -14.08 3.42 2.98
N ILE A 187 -12.87 3.82 2.56
CA ILE A 187 -12.60 5.21 2.17
C ILE A 187 -13.37 5.58 0.92
N TRP A 188 -13.21 4.82 -0.15
CA TRP A 188 -13.87 5.08 -1.42
C TRP A 188 -15.40 4.99 -1.34
N PRO A 189 -16.02 3.88 -0.86
CA PRO A 189 -17.46 3.76 -0.86
C PRO A 189 -18.15 4.82 0.00
N ASN A 190 -17.60 5.13 1.18
CA ASN A 190 -18.18 6.12 2.07
C ASN A 190 -18.10 7.53 1.46
N ASN A 191 -16.90 7.95 1.00
CA ASN A 191 -16.74 9.29 0.40
C ASN A 191 -17.57 9.44 -0.89
N LYS A 192 -17.55 8.44 -1.78
CA LYS A 192 -18.35 8.45 -3.01
C LYS A 192 -19.84 8.65 -2.70
N LYS A 193 -20.37 7.92 -1.70
CA LYS A 193 -21.80 8.02 -1.33
C LYS A 193 -22.11 9.39 -0.73
N ILE A 194 -21.29 9.91 0.17
CA ILE A 194 -21.44 11.24 0.75
C ILE A 194 -21.40 12.31 -0.33
N ILE A 195 -20.35 12.33 -1.15
CA ILE A 195 -20.16 13.36 -2.18
C ILE A 195 -21.30 13.36 -3.19
N ARG A 196 -21.67 12.20 -3.74
CA ARG A 196 -22.77 12.11 -4.71
C ARG A 196 -24.11 12.51 -4.12
N GLY A 197 -24.39 12.09 -2.89
CA GLY A 197 -25.61 12.51 -2.19
C GLY A 197 -25.66 14.03 -1.94
N THR A 198 -24.52 14.62 -1.55
CA THR A 198 -24.43 16.09 -1.36
C THR A 198 -24.65 16.84 -2.68
N LEU A 199 -24.04 16.37 -3.78
CA LEU A 199 -24.21 16.98 -5.11
C LEU A 199 -25.66 16.86 -5.64
N ALA A 200 -26.35 15.77 -5.28
CA ALA A 200 -27.76 15.54 -5.63
C ALA A 200 -28.75 16.24 -4.68
N GLY A 201 -28.29 16.96 -3.67
CA GLY A 201 -29.16 17.57 -2.65
C GLY A 201 -29.79 16.58 -1.65
N THR A 202 -29.37 15.30 -1.70
CA THR A 202 -29.91 14.22 -0.84
C THR A 202 -28.77 13.49 -0.11
N PRO A 203 -28.06 14.17 0.82
CA PRO A 203 -26.98 13.55 1.55
C PRO A 203 -27.50 12.38 2.41
N PRO A 204 -26.70 11.29 2.59
CA PRO A 204 -27.11 10.16 3.42
C PRO A 204 -27.38 10.59 4.86
N ALA A 205 -28.43 10.06 5.48
CA ALA A 205 -28.78 10.35 6.90
C ALA A 205 -27.60 10.05 7.86
N ASN A 206 -26.78 9.04 7.56
CA ASN A 206 -25.60 8.66 8.34
C ASN A 206 -24.26 9.20 7.80
N ALA A 207 -24.30 10.31 7.02
CA ALA A 207 -23.11 10.89 6.38
C ALA A 207 -21.99 11.21 7.40
N ALA A 208 -22.33 11.71 8.59
CA ALA A 208 -21.34 12.01 9.64
C ALA A 208 -20.59 10.75 10.12
N ILE A 209 -21.30 9.64 10.32
CA ILE A 209 -20.69 8.35 10.71
C ILE A 209 -19.80 7.84 9.58
N MET A 210 -20.28 7.87 8.34
CA MET A 210 -19.51 7.45 7.16
C MET A 210 -18.25 8.28 6.97
N ALA A 211 -18.33 9.60 7.16
CA ALA A 211 -17.17 10.50 7.09
C ALA A 211 -16.15 10.18 8.20
N ARG A 212 -16.61 9.94 9.42
CA ARG A 212 -15.72 9.54 10.52
C ARG A 212 -15.01 8.21 10.25
N GLN A 213 -15.73 7.21 9.74
CA GLN A 213 -15.15 5.92 9.36
C GLN A 213 -14.10 6.06 8.24
N ALA A 214 -14.41 6.83 7.20
CA ALA A 214 -13.47 7.10 6.11
C ALA A 214 -12.22 7.85 6.60
N PHE A 215 -12.39 8.82 7.50
CA PHE A 215 -11.30 9.55 8.13
C PHE A 215 -10.40 8.62 8.96
N LEU A 216 -10.97 7.76 9.81
CA LEU A 216 -10.21 6.81 10.62
C LEU A 216 -9.42 5.84 9.75
N ALA A 217 -10.04 5.25 8.73
CA ALA A 217 -9.36 4.36 7.80
C ALA A 217 -8.23 5.07 7.02
N SER A 218 -8.47 6.31 6.58
CA SER A 218 -7.45 7.12 5.89
C SER A 218 -6.29 7.50 6.82
N ARG A 219 -6.58 7.82 8.08
CA ARG A 219 -5.55 8.14 9.08
C ARG A 219 -4.74 6.89 9.46
N THR A 220 -5.37 5.72 9.54
CA THR A 220 -4.68 4.43 9.72
C THR A 220 -3.72 4.19 8.55
N ASN A 221 -4.16 4.37 7.31
CA ASN A 221 -3.31 4.24 6.14
C ASN A 221 -2.12 5.22 6.17
N PHE A 222 -2.36 6.47 6.58
CA PHE A 222 -1.30 7.47 6.69
C PHE A 222 -0.20 7.03 7.66
N PHE A 223 -0.54 6.52 8.83
CA PHE A 223 0.44 6.03 9.79
C PHE A 223 1.10 4.73 9.33
N LEU A 224 0.37 3.81 8.70
CA LEU A 224 0.94 2.58 8.14
C LEU A 224 1.90 2.83 6.98
N SER A 225 1.72 3.92 6.23
CA SER A 225 2.62 4.24 5.12
C SER A 225 4.06 4.50 5.56
N VAL A 226 4.27 4.97 6.79
CA VAL A 226 5.62 5.26 7.31
C VAL A 226 6.45 3.98 7.48
N PRO A 227 6.03 2.98 8.30
CA PRO A 227 6.78 1.73 8.40
C PRO A 227 6.75 0.93 7.08
N LEU A 228 5.69 1.01 6.28
CA LEU A 228 5.67 0.39 4.95
C LEU A 228 6.83 0.88 4.09
N LEU A 229 6.98 2.20 3.96
CA LEU A 229 8.06 2.80 3.17
C LEU A 229 9.45 2.47 3.75
N PHE A 230 9.58 2.41 5.07
CA PHE A 230 10.79 1.95 5.72
C PHE A 230 11.16 0.52 5.28
N TYR A 231 10.24 -0.44 5.36
CA TYR A 231 10.52 -1.82 4.94
C TYR A 231 10.80 -1.94 3.44
N MET A 232 10.13 -1.16 2.59
CA MET A 232 10.42 -1.13 1.14
C MET A 232 11.83 -0.61 0.87
N ALA A 233 12.25 0.47 1.51
CA ALA A 233 13.59 1.02 1.38
C ALA A 233 14.66 0.10 2.00
N ALA A 234 14.42 -0.39 3.22
CA ALA A 234 15.35 -1.21 3.96
C ALA A 234 15.62 -2.56 3.30
N SER A 235 14.65 -3.11 2.57
CA SER A 235 14.78 -4.41 1.92
C SER A 235 16.00 -4.55 1.03
N SER A 236 16.39 -3.47 0.35
CA SER A 236 17.53 -3.47 -0.61
C SER A 236 18.85 -2.98 -0.01
N HIS A 237 18.84 -2.45 1.22
CA HIS A 237 20.00 -1.78 1.80
C HIS A 237 20.53 -2.45 3.08
N PHE A 238 19.74 -3.28 3.73
CA PHE A 238 20.11 -3.92 5.00
C PHE A 238 19.89 -5.43 4.93
N SER A 239 20.77 -6.19 5.59
CA SER A 239 20.61 -7.63 5.72
C SER A 239 19.44 -7.99 6.67
N SER A 240 18.96 -9.23 6.58
CA SER A 240 17.94 -9.76 7.51
C SER A 240 18.39 -9.68 8.96
N THR A 241 19.67 -9.92 9.24
CA THR A 241 20.27 -9.80 10.56
C THR A 241 20.10 -8.41 11.16
N VAL A 242 20.24 -7.35 10.37
CA VAL A 242 20.09 -5.96 10.85
C VAL A 242 18.61 -5.62 11.12
N ILE A 243 17.68 -6.10 10.30
CA ILE A 243 16.26 -5.73 10.43
C ILE A 243 15.52 -6.66 11.38
N PHE A 244 15.79 -7.96 11.35
CA PHE A 244 15.01 -8.97 12.07
C PHE A 244 15.80 -9.77 13.08
N GLY A 245 17.13 -9.58 13.16
CA GLY A 245 18.01 -10.34 14.05
C GLY A 245 18.21 -11.81 13.64
N LYS A 246 18.07 -12.11 12.34
CA LYS A 246 18.17 -13.47 11.78
C LYS A 246 19.27 -13.53 10.73
#